data_3b0f1d7b5bed6b313695ba2004e751d5
#
_entry.id   3b0f1d7b5bed6b313695ba2004e751d5
#
_cell.length_a   1.000
_cell.length_b   1.000
_cell.length_c   1.000
_cell.angle_alpha   90.00
_cell.angle_beta   90.00
_cell.angle_gamma   90.00
#
_symmetry.space_group_name_H-M   'P 1'
#
loop_
_entity.id
_entity.type
_entity.pdbx_description
1 polymer ?
#
loop_
_entity_poly.entity_id
_entity_poly.type
_entity_poly.pdbx_seq_one_letter_code
_entity_poly.pdbx_strand_id
1 'polypeptide(L)'
;MSALLTAVNISKKYKHHQVLREISFSLYSNQIVMLRGDNGAGKSTLLKLIAGMSKVDDGTIYHDVMPLTISYVPEITPGSIPFTPVEYLTHMGKIRGMEDGLLQMRITGLLEDFRLESVKNQRISTFSKGMKQKVLIMQAMLEEPHLLIMDEPLSGLDARAQQELEELFGQLKGTGVGIVFTCHESRRLSRLADQIFVIKDKGLVKEERLLRGKFRIVFDIHSTKLDHVTPLLEMKKSLELTDDRLRMEAMLGEDEMDGVLLALLQRGASIKEVGVDASMIEGRGVVQS
;
A
#
# COMPACT_ATOMS: atom_id res chain seq x y z
N MET A 1 -16.87 -2.54 -5.42
CA MET A 1 -15.62 -3.22 -5.83
C MET A 1 -16.02 -4.49 -6.56
N SER A 2 -15.54 -4.72 -7.78
CA SER A 2 -15.75 -5.96 -8.52
C SER A 2 -14.53 -6.87 -8.31
N ALA A 3 -14.77 -8.20 -8.19
CA ALA A 3 -13.69 -9.16 -8.14
C ALA A 3 -12.94 -9.14 -9.49
N LEU A 4 -11.63 -9.20 -9.46
CA LEU A 4 -10.76 -9.28 -10.62
C LEU A 4 -10.22 -10.70 -10.79
N LEU A 5 -9.81 -11.31 -9.68
CA LEU A 5 -9.16 -12.61 -9.65
C LEU A 5 -9.44 -13.30 -8.32
N THR A 6 -9.76 -14.59 -8.40
CA THR A 6 -9.95 -15.46 -7.23
C THR A 6 -9.05 -16.69 -7.32
N ALA A 7 -8.21 -16.87 -6.32
CA ALA A 7 -7.36 -18.05 -6.14
C ALA A 7 -8.00 -19.00 -5.13
N VAL A 8 -8.06 -20.30 -5.46
CA VAL A 8 -8.67 -21.33 -4.61
C VAL A 8 -7.69 -22.46 -4.41
N ASN A 9 -7.28 -22.67 -3.17
CA ASN A 9 -6.38 -23.75 -2.69
C ASN A 9 -5.10 -23.91 -3.52
N ILE A 10 -4.53 -22.79 -3.99
CA ILE A 10 -3.34 -22.83 -4.82
C ILE A 10 -2.11 -23.27 -4.03
N SER A 11 -1.30 -24.10 -4.65
CA SER A 11 -0.02 -24.57 -4.10
C SER A 11 1.09 -24.48 -5.12
N LYS A 12 2.35 -24.28 -4.64
CA LYS A 12 3.54 -24.20 -5.49
C LYS A 12 4.73 -24.90 -4.86
N LYS A 13 5.40 -25.72 -5.68
CA LYS A 13 6.65 -26.42 -5.33
C LYS A 13 7.74 -26.08 -6.34
N TYR A 14 8.97 -26.03 -5.90
CA TYR A 14 10.14 -26.05 -6.77
C TYR A 14 10.97 -27.29 -6.43
N LYS A 15 11.05 -28.23 -7.37
CA LYS A 15 11.63 -29.56 -7.14
C LYS A 15 10.93 -30.24 -5.94
N HIS A 16 11.65 -30.44 -4.84
CA HIS A 16 11.11 -31.06 -3.62
C HIS A 16 10.73 -30.07 -2.52
N HIS A 17 10.89 -28.76 -2.78
CA HIS A 17 10.62 -27.72 -1.78
C HIS A 17 9.24 -27.10 -2.00
N GLN A 18 8.34 -27.28 -1.03
CA GLN A 18 7.05 -26.61 -0.98
C GLN A 18 7.26 -25.16 -0.58
N VAL A 19 6.83 -24.21 -1.45
CA VAL A 19 6.94 -22.76 -1.20
C VAL A 19 5.62 -22.17 -0.73
N LEU A 20 4.51 -22.58 -1.37
CA LEU A 20 3.16 -22.12 -1.03
C LEU A 20 2.24 -23.34 -0.91
N ARG A 21 1.31 -23.32 0.05
CA ARG A 21 0.41 -24.45 0.31
C ARG A 21 -1.03 -23.98 0.59
N GLU A 22 -1.97 -24.49 -0.20
CA GLU A 22 -3.43 -24.35 0.00
C GLU A 22 -3.89 -22.90 0.24
N ILE A 23 -3.35 -21.96 -0.55
CA ILE A 23 -3.62 -20.54 -0.44
C ILE A 23 -4.90 -20.18 -1.18
N SER A 24 -5.83 -19.48 -0.51
CA SER A 24 -7.05 -18.96 -1.09
C SER A 24 -7.22 -17.49 -0.76
N PHE A 25 -7.54 -16.66 -1.78
CA PHE A 25 -7.80 -15.23 -1.63
C PHE A 25 -8.51 -14.68 -2.87
N SER A 26 -9.07 -13.47 -2.77
CA SER A 26 -9.61 -12.73 -3.92
C SER A 26 -9.01 -11.32 -3.97
N LEU A 27 -8.85 -10.81 -5.19
CA LEU A 27 -8.38 -9.45 -5.48
C LEU A 27 -9.49 -8.66 -6.17
N TYR A 28 -9.60 -7.39 -5.85
CA TYR A 28 -10.70 -6.55 -6.31
C TYR A 28 -10.19 -5.27 -6.98
N SER A 29 -11.04 -4.69 -7.85
CA SER A 29 -10.81 -3.36 -8.40
C SER A 29 -10.78 -2.30 -7.29
N ASN A 30 -10.04 -1.21 -7.50
CA ASN A 30 -9.90 -0.14 -6.51
C ASN A 30 -9.37 -0.60 -5.14
N GLN A 31 -8.66 -1.70 -5.09
CA GLN A 31 -8.11 -2.25 -3.85
C GLN A 31 -6.58 -2.24 -3.88
N ILE A 32 -5.98 -1.83 -2.79
CA ILE A 32 -4.55 -1.98 -2.54
C ILE A 32 -4.33 -3.13 -1.57
N VAL A 33 -3.62 -4.15 -2.02
CA VAL A 33 -3.25 -5.33 -1.24
C VAL A 33 -1.74 -5.33 -1.01
N MET A 34 -1.34 -5.42 0.23
CA MET A 34 0.05 -5.54 0.64
C MET A 34 0.35 -6.98 1.04
N LEU A 35 1.42 -7.53 0.48
CA LEU A 35 1.89 -8.87 0.79
C LEU A 35 3.17 -8.80 1.62
N ARG A 36 3.15 -9.33 2.83
CA ARG A 36 4.26 -9.41 3.77
C ARG A 36 4.76 -10.84 3.95
N GLY A 37 5.90 -10.97 4.56
CA GLY A 37 6.54 -12.23 4.95
C GLY A 37 8.05 -12.12 4.90
N ASP A 38 8.72 -13.06 5.52
CA ASP A 38 10.18 -13.12 5.57
C ASP A 38 10.80 -13.28 4.17
N ASN A 39 12.11 -13.05 4.07
CA ASN A 39 12.85 -13.33 2.85
C ASN A 39 12.79 -14.84 2.54
N GLY A 40 12.43 -15.15 1.30
CA GLY A 40 12.24 -16.56 0.90
C GLY A 40 10.87 -17.16 1.29
N ALA A 41 9.97 -16.43 1.95
CA ALA A 41 8.64 -16.93 2.31
C ALA A 41 7.74 -17.28 1.11
N GLY A 42 8.08 -16.82 -0.11
CA GLY A 42 7.31 -17.10 -1.31
C GLY A 42 6.54 -15.90 -1.87
N LYS A 43 6.80 -14.67 -1.41
CA LYS A 43 6.13 -13.44 -1.86
C LYS A 43 6.18 -13.28 -3.38
N SER A 44 7.39 -13.21 -3.96
CA SER A 44 7.58 -13.09 -5.40
C SER A 44 7.05 -14.29 -6.19
N THR A 45 7.03 -15.48 -5.58
CA THR A 45 6.39 -16.67 -6.15
C THR A 45 4.88 -16.46 -6.27
N LEU A 46 4.22 -16.00 -5.21
CA LEU A 46 2.79 -15.71 -5.24
C LEU A 46 2.46 -14.62 -6.26
N LEU A 47 3.22 -13.53 -6.31
CA LEU A 47 3.04 -12.49 -7.32
C LEU A 47 3.16 -13.02 -8.75
N LYS A 48 4.14 -13.89 -9.04
CA LYS A 48 4.32 -14.53 -10.36
C LYS A 48 3.18 -15.48 -10.72
N LEU A 49 2.59 -16.18 -9.75
CA LEU A 49 1.39 -17.00 -9.97
C LEU A 49 0.19 -16.13 -10.32
N ILE A 50 -0.04 -15.04 -9.58
CA ILE A 50 -1.10 -14.06 -9.85
C ILE A 50 -0.92 -13.42 -11.24
N ALA A 51 0.31 -13.08 -11.60
CA ALA A 51 0.64 -12.50 -12.91
C ALA A 51 0.58 -13.50 -14.08
N GLY A 52 0.28 -14.77 -13.83
CA GLY A 52 0.30 -15.81 -14.88
C GLY A 52 1.68 -16.16 -15.42
N MET A 53 2.76 -15.63 -14.81
CA MET A 53 4.16 -15.89 -15.20
C MET A 53 4.66 -17.26 -14.74
N SER A 54 3.94 -17.91 -13.84
CA SER A 54 4.19 -19.27 -13.37
C SER A 54 2.87 -20.00 -13.20
N LYS A 55 2.87 -21.32 -13.39
CA LYS A 55 1.69 -22.15 -13.17
C LYS A 55 1.61 -22.63 -11.72
N VAL A 56 0.41 -22.73 -11.19
CA VAL A 56 0.15 -23.45 -9.93
C VAL A 56 0.41 -24.93 -10.13
N ASP A 57 0.84 -25.64 -9.08
CA ASP A 57 1.00 -27.08 -9.12
C ASP A 57 -0.27 -27.79 -8.61
N ASP A 58 -1.07 -27.11 -7.79
CA ASP A 58 -2.37 -27.55 -7.33
C ASP A 58 -3.29 -26.33 -7.09
N GLY A 59 -4.62 -26.55 -7.10
CA GLY A 59 -5.61 -25.48 -7.00
C GLY A 59 -5.86 -24.75 -8.33
N THR A 60 -6.59 -23.64 -8.27
CA THR A 60 -6.99 -22.90 -9.49
C THR A 60 -7.01 -21.40 -9.22
N ILE A 61 -6.63 -20.63 -10.25
CA ILE A 61 -6.81 -19.17 -10.27
C ILE A 61 -7.88 -18.87 -11.33
N TYR A 62 -8.97 -18.25 -10.91
CA TYR A 62 -10.05 -17.78 -11.75
C TYR A 62 -9.87 -16.30 -12.05
N HIS A 63 -10.14 -15.90 -13.31
CA HIS A 63 -10.26 -14.51 -13.69
C HIS A 63 -11.75 -14.15 -13.71
N ASP A 64 -12.14 -13.26 -12.81
CA ASP A 64 -13.55 -12.85 -12.64
C ASP A 64 -13.96 -11.78 -13.66
N VAL A 65 -12.98 -11.21 -14.39
CA VAL A 65 -13.14 -10.24 -15.50
C VAL A 65 -12.40 -10.78 -16.72
N MET A 66 -13.03 -10.70 -17.91
CA MET A 66 -12.44 -11.16 -19.17
C MET A 66 -12.55 -10.09 -20.26
N PRO A 67 -11.47 -9.69 -20.91
CA PRO A 67 -10.09 -10.07 -20.60
C PRO A 67 -9.55 -9.35 -19.36
N LEU A 68 -8.80 -10.04 -18.51
CA LEU A 68 -8.11 -9.45 -17.37
C LEU A 68 -6.70 -9.03 -17.80
N THR A 69 -6.43 -7.72 -17.83
CA THR A 69 -5.10 -7.19 -18.12
C THR A 69 -4.33 -7.03 -16.80
N ILE A 70 -3.20 -7.75 -16.70
CA ILE A 70 -2.33 -7.73 -15.52
C ILE A 70 -0.96 -7.19 -15.94
N SER A 71 -0.44 -6.21 -15.22
CA SER A 71 0.91 -5.71 -15.39
C SER A 71 1.79 -6.05 -14.18
N TYR A 72 3.05 -6.36 -14.44
CA TYR A 72 4.02 -6.75 -13.42
C TYR A 72 5.25 -5.86 -13.45
N VAL A 73 5.63 -5.31 -12.30
CA VAL A 73 6.85 -4.53 -12.07
C VAL A 73 7.78 -5.35 -11.17
N PRO A 74 8.94 -5.79 -11.66
CA PRO A 74 9.89 -6.59 -10.87
C PRO A 74 10.65 -5.71 -9.86
N GLU A 75 11.17 -6.33 -8.80
CA GLU A 75 12.04 -5.70 -7.82
C GLU A 75 13.31 -5.11 -8.45
N ILE A 76 13.92 -5.88 -9.36
CA ILE A 76 15.19 -5.51 -9.97
C ILE A 76 14.95 -4.58 -11.15
N THR A 77 15.37 -3.33 -10.99
CA THR A 77 15.42 -2.36 -12.09
C THR A 77 16.56 -2.71 -13.03
N PRO A 78 16.37 -2.72 -14.37
CA PRO A 78 17.45 -2.91 -15.32
C PRO A 78 18.60 -1.92 -15.06
N GLY A 79 19.83 -2.42 -15.01
CA GLY A 79 21.00 -1.64 -14.57
C GLY A 79 21.27 -0.40 -15.43
N SER A 80 21.06 -0.49 -16.74
CA SER A 80 21.22 0.63 -17.67
C SER A 80 20.15 0.58 -18.76
N ILE A 81 19.34 1.63 -18.80
CA ILE A 81 18.39 1.89 -19.89
C ILE A 81 18.92 3.11 -20.66
N PRO A 82 19.45 2.92 -21.88
CA PRO A 82 20.12 4.00 -22.61
C PRO A 82 19.18 4.98 -23.30
N PHE A 83 17.88 4.78 -23.15
CA PHE A 83 16.81 5.59 -23.73
C PHE A 83 16.37 6.71 -22.80
N THR A 84 15.70 7.71 -23.37
CA THR A 84 14.86 8.66 -22.63
C THR A 84 13.54 7.97 -22.22
N PRO A 85 12.77 8.51 -21.26
CA PRO A 85 11.44 7.99 -20.91
C PRO A 85 10.52 7.86 -22.13
N VAL A 86 10.48 8.88 -23.00
CA VAL A 86 9.63 8.87 -24.20
C VAL A 86 10.04 7.75 -25.15
N GLU A 87 11.34 7.64 -25.48
CA GLU A 87 11.85 6.58 -26.36
C GLU A 87 11.56 5.19 -25.78
N TYR A 88 11.85 4.99 -24.48
CA TYR A 88 11.63 3.72 -23.81
C TYR A 88 10.17 3.29 -23.84
N LEU A 89 9.26 4.17 -23.41
CA LEU A 89 7.83 3.88 -23.39
C LEU A 89 7.26 3.69 -24.79
N THR A 90 7.75 4.45 -25.78
CA THR A 90 7.38 4.26 -27.20
C THR A 90 7.80 2.86 -27.69
N HIS A 91 9.01 2.42 -27.41
CA HIS A 91 9.45 1.07 -27.77
C HIS A 91 8.60 -0.01 -27.09
N MET A 92 8.32 0.14 -25.79
CA MET A 92 7.50 -0.81 -25.04
C MET A 92 6.07 -0.89 -25.55
N GLY A 93 5.45 0.25 -25.85
CA GLY A 93 4.09 0.29 -26.41
C GLY A 93 4.03 -0.33 -27.82
N LYS A 94 5.01 -0.06 -28.65
CA LYS A 94 5.07 -0.67 -30.01
C LYS A 94 5.27 -2.18 -29.97
N ILE A 95 6.10 -2.71 -29.07
CA ILE A 95 6.26 -4.16 -28.85
C ILE A 95 4.92 -4.81 -28.47
N ARG A 96 4.05 -4.08 -27.75
CA ARG A 96 2.71 -4.53 -27.35
C ARG A 96 1.63 -4.29 -28.42
N GLY A 97 2.00 -3.71 -29.57
CA GLY A 97 1.08 -3.46 -30.69
C GLY A 97 0.14 -2.28 -30.47
N MET A 98 0.49 -1.34 -29.58
CA MET A 98 -0.31 -0.13 -29.38
C MET A 98 -0.27 0.78 -30.61
N GLU A 99 -1.42 1.39 -30.92
CA GLU A 99 -1.55 2.36 -32.01
C GLU A 99 -0.79 3.65 -31.64
N ASP A 100 -0.08 4.26 -32.62
CA ASP A 100 0.85 5.36 -32.39
C ASP A 100 0.18 6.58 -31.75
N GLY A 101 -1.03 6.97 -32.15
CA GLY A 101 -1.74 8.14 -31.62
C GLY A 101 -2.14 7.92 -30.15
N LEU A 102 -2.72 6.75 -29.85
CA LEU A 102 -3.08 6.36 -28.50
C LEU A 102 -1.84 6.29 -27.60
N LEU A 103 -0.74 5.68 -28.10
CA LEU A 103 0.50 5.53 -27.37
C LEU A 103 1.11 6.88 -26.97
N GLN A 104 1.15 7.85 -27.90
CA GLN A 104 1.67 9.19 -27.60
C GLN A 104 0.81 9.93 -26.56
N MET A 105 -0.50 9.83 -26.66
CA MET A 105 -1.42 10.40 -25.66
C MET A 105 -1.18 9.78 -24.28
N ARG A 106 -1.05 8.45 -24.21
CA ARG A 106 -0.77 7.73 -22.95
C ARG A 106 0.57 8.11 -22.34
N ILE A 107 1.64 8.18 -23.15
CA ILE A 107 2.96 8.59 -22.68
C ILE A 107 2.91 10.01 -22.11
N THR A 108 2.23 10.93 -22.77
CA THR A 108 2.12 12.32 -22.30
C THR A 108 1.41 12.38 -20.95
N GLY A 109 0.24 11.76 -20.81
CA GLY A 109 -0.49 11.71 -19.55
C GLY A 109 0.31 11.06 -18.42
N LEU A 110 0.98 9.93 -18.69
CA LEU A 110 1.81 9.27 -17.68
C LEU A 110 3.01 10.13 -17.25
N LEU A 111 3.64 10.87 -18.16
CA LEU A 111 4.72 11.81 -17.79
C LEU A 111 4.23 12.90 -16.84
N GLU A 112 3.02 13.42 -17.06
CA GLU A 112 2.35 14.39 -16.18
C GLU A 112 2.03 13.80 -14.82
N ASP A 113 1.31 12.68 -14.78
CA ASP A 113 0.89 12.00 -13.54
C ASP A 113 2.08 11.61 -12.66
N PHE A 114 3.18 11.17 -13.28
CA PHE A 114 4.39 10.74 -12.58
C PHE A 114 5.39 11.88 -12.33
N ARG A 115 5.07 13.12 -12.76
CA ARG A 115 5.91 14.33 -12.60
C ARG A 115 7.31 14.14 -13.20
N LEU A 116 7.40 13.57 -14.40
CA LEU A 116 8.64 13.35 -15.14
C LEU A 116 8.76 14.17 -16.44
N GLU A 117 7.82 15.09 -16.72
CA GLU A 117 7.81 15.91 -17.93
C GLU A 117 9.09 16.73 -18.12
N SER A 118 9.59 17.36 -17.06
CA SER A 118 10.79 18.20 -17.09
C SER A 118 12.06 17.43 -17.47
N VAL A 119 12.04 16.12 -17.33
CA VAL A 119 13.19 15.21 -17.59
C VAL A 119 12.92 14.21 -18.69
N LYS A 120 11.80 14.33 -19.42
CA LYS A 120 11.36 13.39 -20.45
C LYS A 120 12.39 13.13 -21.58
N ASN A 121 13.28 14.09 -21.83
CA ASN A 121 14.33 14.01 -22.83
C ASN A 121 15.71 13.67 -22.24
N GLN A 122 15.81 13.41 -20.94
CA GLN A 122 17.05 12.96 -20.30
C GLN A 122 17.11 11.43 -20.32
N ARG A 123 18.31 10.87 -20.40
CA ARG A 123 18.49 9.41 -20.41
C ARG A 123 18.13 8.80 -19.06
N ILE A 124 17.34 7.73 -19.05
CA ILE A 124 16.95 6.99 -17.85
C ILE A 124 18.18 6.49 -17.07
N SER A 125 19.32 6.22 -17.75
CA SER A 125 20.57 5.83 -17.10
C SER A 125 21.06 6.84 -16.07
N THR A 126 20.72 8.14 -16.22
CA THR A 126 21.12 9.23 -15.31
C THR A 126 20.12 9.46 -14.17
N PHE A 127 18.98 8.75 -14.18
CA PHE A 127 17.92 8.92 -13.21
C PHE A 127 18.29 8.34 -11.83
N SER A 128 17.73 8.95 -10.78
CA SER A 128 17.74 8.36 -9.45
C SER A 128 16.99 7.01 -9.45
N LYS A 129 17.19 6.18 -8.44
CA LYS A 129 16.47 4.90 -8.32
C LYS A 129 14.96 5.11 -8.32
N GLY A 130 14.45 6.11 -7.60
CA GLY A 130 13.02 6.43 -7.57
C GLY A 130 12.47 6.89 -8.93
N MET A 131 13.21 7.70 -9.67
CA MET A 131 12.82 8.09 -11.02
C MET A 131 12.80 6.90 -11.99
N LYS A 132 13.78 5.98 -11.90
CA LYS A 132 13.77 4.73 -12.66
C LYS A 132 12.56 3.87 -12.31
N GLN A 133 12.23 3.75 -11.04
CA GLN A 133 11.06 3.02 -10.57
C GLN A 133 9.77 3.60 -11.15
N LYS A 134 9.62 4.93 -11.15
CA LYS A 134 8.48 5.60 -11.80
C LYS A 134 8.36 5.22 -13.28
N VAL A 135 9.46 5.21 -14.04
CA VAL A 135 9.43 4.80 -15.46
C VAL A 135 8.97 3.36 -15.65
N LEU A 136 9.39 2.43 -14.79
CA LEU A 136 8.92 1.04 -14.85
C LEU A 136 7.42 0.91 -14.54
N ILE A 137 6.93 1.69 -13.58
CA ILE A 137 5.49 1.72 -13.28
C ILE A 137 4.73 2.34 -14.46
N MET A 138 5.22 3.43 -15.06
CA MET A 138 4.63 4.02 -16.29
C MET A 138 4.55 2.99 -17.41
N GLN A 139 5.62 2.20 -17.64
CA GLN A 139 5.59 1.11 -18.61
C GLN A 139 4.48 0.09 -18.31
N ALA A 140 4.31 -0.27 -17.04
CA ALA A 140 3.27 -1.19 -16.61
C ALA A 140 1.86 -0.60 -16.79
N MET A 141 1.72 0.72 -16.73
CA MET A 141 0.46 1.45 -16.88
C MET A 141 0.09 1.82 -18.32
N LEU A 142 0.96 1.56 -19.31
CA LEU A 142 0.69 1.91 -20.72
C LEU A 142 -0.64 1.37 -21.24
N GLU A 143 -1.00 0.13 -20.89
CA GLU A 143 -2.19 -0.58 -21.38
C GLU A 143 -3.38 -0.52 -20.39
N GLU A 144 -3.36 0.39 -19.43
CA GLU A 144 -4.43 0.51 -18.41
C GLU A 144 -4.79 -0.82 -17.75
N PRO A 145 -3.88 -1.43 -17.01
CA PRO A 145 -4.14 -2.74 -16.43
C PRO A 145 -5.29 -2.70 -15.44
N HIS A 146 -6.06 -3.76 -15.38
CA HIS A 146 -7.04 -3.97 -14.31
C HIS A 146 -6.33 -4.27 -12.98
N LEU A 147 -5.16 -4.92 -13.03
CA LEU A 147 -4.38 -5.31 -11.87
C LEU A 147 -2.89 -4.97 -12.07
N LEU A 148 -2.34 -4.12 -11.21
CA LEU A 148 -0.92 -3.77 -11.15
C LEU A 148 -0.24 -4.54 -10.02
N ILE A 149 0.75 -5.35 -10.36
CA ILE A 149 1.53 -6.15 -9.43
C ILE A 149 2.95 -5.59 -9.35
N MET A 150 3.45 -5.36 -8.15
CA MET A 150 4.78 -4.80 -7.94
C MET A 150 5.55 -5.60 -6.87
N ASP A 151 6.74 -6.05 -7.24
CA ASP A 151 7.63 -6.75 -6.30
C ASP A 151 8.60 -5.76 -5.69
N GLU A 152 8.45 -5.50 -4.38
CA GLU A 152 9.24 -4.57 -3.58
C GLU A 152 9.47 -3.17 -4.20
N PRO A 153 8.42 -2.45 -4.62
CA PRO A 153 8.53 -1.22 -5.40
C PRO A 153 9.25 -0.08 -4.66
N LEU A 154 9.37 -0.13 -3.34
CA LEU A 154 10.03 0.90 -2.52
C LEU A 154 11.43 0.49 -2.04
N SER A 155 11.90 -0.69 -2.39
CA SER A 155 13.20 -1.20 -1.94
C SER A 155 14.35 -0.28 -2.34
N GLY A 156 15.12 0.18 -1.33
CA GLY A 156 16.31 1.03 -1.51
C GLY A 156 16.03 2.42 -2.07
N LEU A 157 14.80 2.93 -1.94
CA LEU A 157 14.46 4.32 -2.20
C LEU A 157 14.68 5.17 -0.95
N ASP A 158 15.06 6.43 -1.15
CA ASP A 158 15.06 7.42 -0.07
C ASP A 158 13.63 7.80 0.37
N ALA A 159 13.51 8.45 1.54
CA ALA A 159 12.22 8.77 2.14
C ALA A 159 11.33 9.66 1.25
N ARG A 160 11.94 10.56 0.46
CA ARG A 160 11.21 11.43 -0.46
C ARG A 160 10.63 10.64 -1.63
N ALA A 161 11.43 9.80 -2.27
CA ALA A 161 10.99 8.96 -3.37
C ALA A 161 9.92 7.96 -2.92
N GLN A 162 10.04 7.41 -1.70
CA GLN A 162 9.00 6.57 -1.11
C GLN A 162 7.69 7.33 -0.97
N GLN A 163 7.71 8.54 -0.39
CA GLN A 163 6.51 9.35 -0.24
C GLN A 163 5.86 9.69 -1.59
N GLU A 164 6.65 10.07 -2.59
CA GLU A 164 6.12 10.37 -3.94
C GLU A 164 5.43 9.14 -4.58
N LEU A 165 5.95 7.92 -4.36
CA LEU A 165 5.33 6.69 -4.84
C LEU A 165 4.08 6.30 -4.02
N GLU A 166 4.06 6.57 -2.72
CA GLU A 166 2.87 6.38 -1.88
C GLU A 166 1.71 7.26 -2.36
N GLU A 167 1.97 8.55 -2.64
CA GLU A 167 0.98 9.47 -3.22
C GLU A 167 0.46 8.95 -4.56
N LEU A 168 1.36 8.47 -5.41
CA LEU A 168 1.03 7.90 -6.71
C LEU A 168 0.12 6.66 -6.58
N PHE A 169 0.39 5.75 -5.64
CA PHE A 169 -0.46 4.58 -5.41
C PHE A 169 -1.88 4.97 -4.98
N GLY A 170 -2.00 6.03 -4.15
CA GLY A 170 -3.30 6.60 -3.79
C GLY A 170 -4.07 7.13 -5.01
N GLN A 171 -3.38 7.81 -5.93
CA GLN A 171 -3.95 8.32 -7.18
C GLN A 171 -4.39 7.17 -8.09
N LEU A 172 -3.53 6.17 -8.31
CA LEU A 172 -3.82 5.01 -9.15
C LEU A 172 -5.02 4.20 -8.62
N LYS A 173 -5.16 4.05 -7.31
CA LYS A 173 -6.35 3.44 -6.71
C LYS A 173 -7.63 4.14 -7.16
N GLY A 174 -7.62 5.48 -7.21
CA GLY A 174 -8.78 6.28 -7.66
C GLY A 174 -9.20 6.03 -9.11
N THR A 175 -8.34 5.44 -9.95
CA THR A 175 -8.63 5.16 -11.37
C THR A 175 -9.30 3.82 -11.64
N GLY A 176 -9.53 2.99 -10.64
CA GLY A 176 -10.16 1.67 -10.81
C GLY A 176 -9.19 0.49 -10.76
N VAL A 177 -7.89 0.75 -10.80
CA VAL A 177 -6.85 -0.28 -10.80
C VAL A 177 -6.77 -0.99 -9.45
N GLY A 178 -6.76 -2.33 -9.46
CA GLY A 178 -6.34 -3.13 -8.31
C GLY A 178 -4.82 -3.13 -8.20
N ILE A 179 -4.27 -2.98 -7.01
CA ILE A 179 -2.82 -2.93 -6.78
C ILE A 179 -2.42 -4.00 -5.79
N VAL A 180 -1.44 -4.82 -6.15
CA VAL A 180 -0.82 -5.79 -5.24
C VAL A 180 0.68 -5.53 -5.19
N PHE A 181 1.23 -5.38 -4.02
CA PHE A 181 2.68 -5.21 -3.89
C PHE A 181 3.25 -5.94 -2.67
N THR A 182 4.53 -6.31 -2.78
CA THR A 182 5.31 -6.80 -1.65
C THR A 182 6.03 -5.64 -0.99
N CYS A 183 6.15 -5.69 0.32
CA CYS A 183 6.97 -4.75 1.08
C CYS A 183 7.51 -5.43 2.32
N HIS A 184 8.77 -5.13 2.68
CA HIS A 184 9.26 -5.28 4.04
C HIS A 184 8.59 -4.21 4.91
N GLU A 185 8.64 -4.31 6.20
CA GLU A 185 7.94 -3.44 7.13
C GLU A 185 7.96 -1.95 6.76
N SER A 186 6.82 -1.42 6.29
CA SER A 186 6.58 0.00 6.13
C SER A 186 5.26 0.36 6.79
N ARG A 187 5.32 1.11 7.88
CA ARG A 187 4.12 1.62 8.57
C ARG A 187 3.25 2.47 7.63
N ARG A 188 3.88 3.29 6.77
CA ARG A 188 3.16 4.17 5.85
C ARG A 188 2.38 3.39 4.78
N LEU A 189 3.02 2.42 4.12
CA LEU A 189 2.35 1.58 3.12
C LEU A 189 1.25 0.71 3.71
N SER A 190 1.38 0.28 4.96
CA SER A 190 0.32 -0.42 5.66
C SER A 190 -0.95 0.42 5.79
N ARG A 191 -0.81 1.76 5.81
CA ARG A 191 -1.94 2.70 5.86
C ARG A 191 -2.69 2.79 4.53
N LEU A 192 -1.98 2.70 3.40
CA LEU A 192 -2.57 2.72 2.07
C LEU A 192 -3.25 1.41 1.68
N ALA A 193 -2.74 0.28 2.19
CA ALA A 193 -3.28 -1.03 1.87
C ALA A 193 -4.68 -1.22 2.47
N ASP A 194 -5.64 -1.66 1.68
CA ASP A 194 -6.98 -2.04 2.16
C ASP A 194 -6.95 -3.41 2.84
N GLN A 195 -6.06 -4.28 2.37
CA GLN A 195 -5.79 -5.59 2.94
C GLN A 195 -4.29 -5.85 3.05
N ILE A 196 -3.91 -6.50 4.12
CA ILE A 196 -2.55 -6.99 4.33
C ILE A 196 -2.62 -8.51 4.46
N PHE A 197 -1.87 -9.20 3.63
CA PHE A 197 -1.66 -10.63 3.75
C PHE A 197 -0.23 -10.92 4.19
N VAL A 198 -0.08 -11.88 5.07
CA VAL A 198 1.22 -12.36 5.55
C VAL A 198 1.41 -13.80 5.10
N ILE A 199 2.51 -14.07 4.39
CA ILE A 199 2.92 -15.44 4.10
C ILE A 199 3.68 -15.96 5.32
N LYS A 200 3.09 -16.96 5.99
CA LYS A 200 3.67 -17.63 7.14
C LYS A 200 3.45 -19.13 7.03
N ASP A 201 4.46 -19.94 7.35
CA ASP A 201 4.40 -21.39 7.30
C ASP A 201 3.87 -21.93 5.94
N LYS A 202 4.25 -21.27 4.84
CA LYS A 202 3.83 -21.56 3.45
C LYS A 202 2.35 -21.27 3.14
N GLY A 203 1.58 -20.86 4.14
CA GLY A 203 0.18 -20.41 4.02
C GLY A 203 0.06 -18.90 3.91
N LEU A 204 -1.15 -18.42 3.62
CA LEU A 204 -1.49 -17.00 3.56
C LEU A 204 -2.46 -16.67 4.69
N VAL A 205 -2.07 -15.74 5.54
CA VAL A 205 -2.92 -15.27 6.64
C VAL A 205 -3.29 -13.82 6.35
N LYS A 206 -4.58 -13.52 6.40
CA LYS A 206 -5.02 -12.13 6.37
C LYS A 206 -4.67 -11.50 7.71
N GLU A 207 -3.84 -10.46 7.68
CA GLU A 207 -3.62 -9.64 8.86
C GLU A 207 -4.92 -8.88 9.14
N GLU A 208 -5.60 -9.24 10.21
CA GLU A 208 -6.68 -8.39 10.68
C GLU A 208 -6.06 -7.03 10.97
N ARG A 209 -6.46 -6.01 10.22
CA ARG A 209 -6.22 -4.66 10.68
C ARG A 209 -6.83 -4.62 12.08
N LEU A 210 -6.01 -4.57 13.08
CA LEU A 210 -6.44 -4.00 14.36
C LEU A 210 -7.09 -2.69 13.93
N LEU A 211 -8.41 -2.64 13.97
CA LEU A 211 -9.22 -1.47 13.65
C LEU A 211 -8.42 -0.31 14.20
N ARG A 212 -7.96 0.62 13.35
CA ARG A 212 -7.04 1.71 13.66
C ARG A 212 -7.18 2.03 15.12
N GLY A 213 -6.21 1.61 15.95
CA GLY A 213 -6.41 1.61 17.37
C GLY A 213 -6.84 3.01 17.77
N LYS A 214 -8.06 3.18 18.23
CA LYS A 214 -8.40 4.43 18.89
C LYS A 214 -7.60 4.40 20.17
N PHE A 215 -6.62 5.28 20.21
CA PHE A 215 -5.85 5.47 21.42
C PHE A 215 -6.62 6.38 22.33
N ARG A 216 -6.79 5.92 23.53
CA ARG A 216 -7.33 6.71 24.62
C ARG A 216 -6.20 7.57 25.17
N ILE A 217 -6.36 8.89 25.12
CA ILE A 217 -5.44 9.84 25.74
C ILE A 217 -6.16 10.51 26.88
N VAL A 218 -5.54 10.52 28.05
CA VAL A 218 -5.98 11.29 29.21
C VAL A 218 -4.98 12.39 29.47
N PHE A 219 -5.45 13.64 29.55
CA PHE A 219 -4.58 14.79 29.78
C PHE A 219 -5.28 15.85 30.63
N ASP A 220 -4.50 16.61 31.38
CA ASP A 220 -4.97 17.76 32.14
C ASP A 220 -4.62 19.05 31.39
N ILE A 221 -5.58 19.95 31.24
CA ILE A 221 -5.41 21.25 30.58
C ILE A 221 -6.07 22.35 31.41
N HIS A 222 -5.53 23.58 31.33
CA HIS A 222 -6.14 24.74 31.94
C HIS A 222 -7.43 25.15 31.19
N SER A 223 -8.50 25.47 31.95
CA SER A 223 -9.84 25.77 31.39
C SER A 223 -9.80 26.85 30.29
N THR A 224 -8.98 27.89 30.46
CA THR A 224 -8.84 29.00 29.49
C THR A 224 -8.21 28.62 28.16
N LYS A 225 -7.61 27.42 28.03
CA LYS A 225 -6.97 26.92 26.81
C LYS A 225 -7.80 25.84 26.10
N LEU A 226 -8.96 25.52 26.63
CA LEU A 226 -9.82 24.45 26.10
C LEU A 226 -10.26 24.72 24.65
N ASP A 227 -10.69 25.96 24.36
CA ASP A 227 -11.21 26.34 23.03
C ASP A 227 -10.17 26.18 21.91
N HIS A 228 -8.89 26.23 22.24
CA HIS A 228 -7.80 26.03 21.27
C HIS A 228 -7.49 24.55 20.98
N VAL A 229 -8.03 23.64 21.77
CA VAL A 229 -7.76 22.20 21.70
C VAL A 229 -8.96 21.43 21.18
N THR A 230 -10.17 21.91 21.46
CA THR A 230 -11.45 21.29 21.06
C THR A 230 -11.54 20.96 19.55
N PRO A 231 -11.08 21.82 18.61
CA PRO A 231 -11.13 21.51 17.19
C PRO A 231 -10.20 20.36 16.75
N LEU A 232 -9.26 19.94 17.60
CA LEU A 232 -8.27 18.91 17.31
C LEU A 232 -8.70 17.52 17.79
N LEU A 233 -9.79 17.40 18.52
CA LEU A 233 -10.13 16.19 19.26
C LEU A 233 -11.61 15.82 19.10
N GLU A 234 -11.90 14.58 18.76
CA GLU A 234 -13.21 13.98 19.04
C GLU A 234 -13.31 13.72 20.55
N MET A 235 -13.83 14.70 21.30
CA MET A 235 -13.88 14.65 22.75
C MET A 235 -15.02 13.76 23.25
N LYS A 236 -14.70 12.85 24.19
CA LYS A 236 -15.69 11.94 24.79
C LYS A 236 -16.07 12.28 26.21
N LYS A 237 -15.22 12.91 27.01
CA LYS A 237 -15.51 13.18 28.43
C LYS A 237 -14.62 14.26 29.02
N SER A 238 -15.21 15.16 29.81
CA SER A 238 -14.49 16.08 30.69
C SER A 238 -14.80 15.75 32.15
N LEU A 239 -13.80 15.72 33.00
CA LEU A 239 -13.89 15.60 34.45
C LEU A 239 -13.22 16.84 35.05
N GLU A 240 -13.94 17.60 35.86
CA GLU A 240 -13.34 18.72 36.59
C GLU A 240 -12.44 18.19 37.71
N LEU A 241 -11.22 18.73 37.79
CA LEU A 241 -10.22 18.33 38.78
C LEU A 241 -10.02 19.36 39.91
N THR A 242 -10.01 20.66 39.54
CA THR A 242 -9.86 21.82 40.44
C THR A 242 -10.34 23.07 39.70
N ASP A 243 -10.48 24.21 40.39
CA ASP A 243 -11.07 25.46 39.90
C ASP A 243 -10.55 25.97 38.52
N ASP A 244 -9.35 25.56 38.06
CA ASP A 244 -8.74 26.02 36.83
C ASP A 244 -8.24 24.92 35.91
N ARG A 245 -8.34 23.62 36.26
CA ARG A 245 -7.86 22.51 35.45
C ARG A 245 -8.91 21.47 35.18
N LEU A 246 -8.98 21.07 33.91
CA LEU A 246 -9.89 20.05 33.43
C LEU A 246 -9.10 18.82 33.05
N ARG A 247 -9.53 17.66 33.48
CA ARG A 247 -9.08 16.37 32.96
C ARG A 247 -9.94 15.98 31.78
N MET A 248 -9.29 15.78 30.64
CA MET A 248 -9.92 15.47 29.38
C MET A 248 -9.58 14.06 28.94
N GLU A 249 -10.52 13.39 28.34
CA GLU A 249 -10.32 12.11 27.66
C GLU A 249 -10.68 12.27 26.19
N ALA A 250 -9.75 11.89 25.29
CA ALA A 250 -9.97 11.93 23.87
C ALA A 250 -9.59 10.60 23.24
N MET A 251 -10.26 10.28 22.13
CA MET A 251 -9.95 9.12 21.30
C MET A 251 -9.29 9.62 20.02
N LEU A 252 -8.10 9.11 19.73
CA LEU A 252 -7.32 9.49 18.56
C LEU A 252 -7.02 8.27 17.71
N GLY A 253 -6.99 8.45 16.39
CA GLY A 253 -6.38 7.51 15.48
C GLY A 253 -4.86 7.49 15.64
N GLU A 254 -4.23 6.35 15.37
CA GLU A 254 -2.75 6.24 15.38
C GLU A 254 -2.08 7.31 14.51
N ASP A 255 -2.74 7.71 13.43
CA ASP A 255 -2.23 8.70 12.46
C ASP A 255 -2.20 10.13 13.00
N GLU A 256 -3.09 10.42 13.94
CA GLU A 256 -3.27 11.75 14.53
C GLU A 256 -2.44 11.92 15.80
N MET A 257 -1.99 10.80 16.39
CA MET A 257 -1.45 10.77 17.73
C MET A 257 -0.24 11.71 17.92
N ASP A 258 0.80 11.57 17.07
CA ASP A 258 2.03 12.36 17.21
C ASP A 258 1.75 13.87 17.05
N GLY A 259 0.94 14.23 16.07
CA GLY A 259 0.56 15.62 15.81
C GLY A 259 -0.28 16.22 16.93
N VAL A 260 -1.24 15.47 17.43
CA VAL A 260 -2.14 15.92 18.52
C VAL A 260 -1.40 15.97 19.85
N LEU A 261 -0.58 14.97 20.20
CA LEU A 261 0.22 14.99 21.41
C LEU A 261 1.17 16.20 21.43
N LEU A 262 1.85 16.48 20.32
CA LEU A 262 2.72 17.65 20.21
C LEU A 262 1.94 18.95 20.39
N ALA A 263 0.77 19.06 19.73
CA ALA A 263 -0.09 20.23 19.81
C ALA A 263 -0.65 20.44 21.24
N LEU A 264 -1.00 19.37 21.97
CA LEU A 264 -1.43 19.42 23.36
C LEU A 264 -0.31 19.93 24.27
N LEU A 265 0.89 19.36 24.13
CA LEU A 265 2.05 19.76 24.93
C LEU A 265 2.44 21.22 24.69
N GLN A 266 2.46 21.68 23.43
CA GLN A 266 2.72 23.09 23.08
C GLN A 266 1.71 24.07 23.69
N ARG A 267 0.47 23.62 23.93
CA ARG A 267 -0.58 24.41 24.57
C ARG A 267 -0.60 24.28 26.10
N GLY A 268 0.38 23.57 26.64
CA GLY A 268 0.56 23.41 28.10
C GLY A 268 -0.33 22.36 28.74
N ALA A 269 -0.84 21.41 27.96
CA ALA A 269 -1.49 20.22 28.49
C ALA A 269 -0.44 19.28 29.14
N SER A 270 -0.87 18.55 30.16
CA SER A 270 -0.07 17.51 30.83
C SER A 270 -0.66 16.15 30.49
N ILE A 271 0.03 15.37 29.68
CA ILE A 271 -0.41 14.02 29.33
C ILE A 271 -0.26 13.11 30.52
N LYS A 272 -1.34 12.41 30.88
CA LYS A 272 -1.40 11.50 32.04
C LYS A 272 -1.35 10.04 31.63
N GLU A 273 -2.08 9.70 30.57
CA GLU A 273 -2.17 8.33 30.08
C GLU A 273 -2.31 8.31 28.56
N VAL A 274 -1.65 7.37 27.93
CA VAL A 274 -1.85 7.02 26.52
C VAL A 274 -1.95 5.49 26.46
N GLY A 275 -3.09 4.99 26.05
CA GLY A 275 -3.34 3.55 26.00
C GLY A 275 -4.23 3.16 24.81
N VAL A 276 -4.21 1.89 24.46
CA VAL A 276 -5.15 1.34 23.48
C VAL A 276 -6.51 1.16 24.14
N ASP A 277 -7.60 1.56 23.47
CA ASP A 277 -8.96 1.34 24.02
C ASP A 277 -9.24 -0.16 24.10
N ALA A 278 -9.24 -0.68 25.34
CA ALA A 278 -9.47 -2.10 25.62
C ALA A 278 -10.89 -2.58 25.25
N SER A 279 -11.86 -1.69 25.08
CA SER A 279 -13.24 -2.06 24.72
C SER A 279 -13.35 -2.64 23.31
N MET A 280 -12.31 -2.46 22.48
CA MET A 280 -12.21 -3.05 21.14
C MET A 280 -11.53 -4.42 21.11
N ILE A 281 -10.96 -4.87 22.22
CA ILE A 281 -10.26 -6.17 22.34
C ILE A 281 -11.24 -7.30 22.72
N GLU A 282 -12.38 -6.99 23.31
CA GLU A 282 -13.36 -7.97 23.81
C GLU A 282 -14.27 -8.61 22.74
N GLY A 283 -14.13 -8.24 21.45
CA GLY A 283 -14.86 -8.86 20.33
C GLY A 283 -14.36 -10.26 19.92
N ARG A 284 -13.44 -10.91 20.64
CA ARG A 284 -13.04 -12.28 20.39
C ARG A 284 -14.01 -13.26 21.05
N GLY A 285 -15.15 -13.48 20.37
CA GLY A 285 -15.95 -14.67 20.60
C GLY A 285 -15.13 -15.92 20.37
N VAL A 286 -14.89 -16.65 21.43
CA VAL A 286 -14.43 -18.04 21.45
C VAL A 286 -15.34 -18.83 20.52
N VAL A 287 -14.85 -19.26 19.36
CA VAL A 287 -15.46 -20.37 18.65
C VAL A 287 -14.86 -21.64 19.28
N GLN A 288 -15.58 -22.22 20.19
CA GLN A 288 -15.37 -23.59 20.66
C GLN A 288 -15.92 -24.57 19.63
N SER A 289 -15.12 -25.63 19.42
CA SER A 289 -15.40 -26.94 18.81
C SER A 289 -15.70 -26.97 17.33
#